data_ad36f60e3c896c6ad7cdef2f346208a6
#
_entry.id   ad36f60e3c896c6ad7cdef2f346208a6
#
_cell.length_a   1.000
_cell.length_b   1.000
_cell.length_c   1.000
_cell.angle_alpha   90.00
_cell.angle_beta   90.00
_cell.angle_gamma   90.00
#
_symmetry.space_group_name_H-M   'P 1'
#
loop_
_entity.id
_entity.type
_entity.pdbx_description
1 polymer ?
#
loop_
_entity_poly.entity_id
_entity_poly.type
_entity_poly.pdbx_seq_one_letter_code
_entity_poly.pdbx_strand_id
1 'polypeptide(L)'
;QFKQAREYFDFTDMIEEYILRGEDIPLDALFIDEAQDLNFLQLRMKEKLQENSVQTYIAGDDDQAIYSWSGVDPKHFIKMQGDVINLKQSYRCAKSIHKIAMKIRDRIKLKRDKTWEPRPEEGKIVKHADLYFARETAKGNWIMMGRTKNICKRLTSFCREKGFYYATRYGNSVSEKRLTALQTWLDIQQGELISLAALNKLYFYIAPKDRIARGKKEQLKRYIKENPSAKKEMVSVEKIQSDWGLLVNTEMSWFDLFTNYPHEDKLYLDSLLRRGENIFGKPRIRIETIHGMKGGEEDNVLLLMDMGKLAYDSYKQGEDDEHRVWYVAVTRARNELHLVDPNSDWGYSI
;
A
#
# COMPACT_ATOMS: atom_id res chain seq x y z
N GLN A 1 24.13 -9.58 -22.89
CA GLN A 1 24.17 -10.77 -23.79
C GLN A 1 22.74 -11.33 -24.04
N PHE A 2 21.95 -11.68 -23.00
CA PHE A 2 20.60 -12.26 -23.19
C PHE A 2 19.63 -11.34 -23.94
N LYS A 3 19.58 -10.05 -23.57
CA LYS A 3 18.74 -9.04 -24.22
C LYS A 3 19.16 -8.81 -25.67
N GLN A 4 20.46 -8.63 -25.91
CA GLN A 4 21.00 -8.41 -27.24
C GLN A 4 20.72 -9.58 -28.21
N ALA A 5 20.81 -10.83 -27.70
CA ALA A 5 20.54 -12.03 -28.50
C ALA A 5 19.07 -12.20 -28.89
N ARG A 6 18.14 -11.49 -28.21
CA ARG A 6 16.69 -11.60 -28.42
C ARG A 6 16.02 -10.28 -28.79
N GLU A 7 16.77 -9.21 -28.95
CA GLU A 7 16.28 -7.86 -29.26
C GLU A 7 15.24 -7.36 -28.22
N TYR A 8 15.44 -7.74 -26.96
CA TYR A 8 14.56 -7.27 -25.88
C TYR A 8 15.09 -5.98 -25.28
N PHE A 9 14.17 -5.02 -25.08
CA PHE A 9 14.40 -3.77 -24.37
C PHE A 9 13.69 -3.79 -23.02
N ASP A 10 14.38 -3.36 -21.98
CA ASP A 10 13.73 -2.96 -20.72
C ASP A 10 13.66 -1.42 -20.61
N PHE A 11 13.10 -0.93 -19.50
CA PHE A 11 12.95 0.51 -19.30
C PHE A 11 14.31 1.25 -19.27
N THR A 12 15.37 0.62 -18.79
CA THR A 12 16.72 1.20 -18.78
C THR A 12 17.23 1.36 -20.20
N ASP A 13 17.12 0.31 -21.01
CA ASP A 13 17.55 0.33 -22.42
C ASP A 13 16.79 1.41 -23.21
N MET A 14 15.50 1.63 -22.94
CA MET A 14 14.70 2.67 -23.61
C MET A 14 15.24 4.08 -23.31
N ILE A 15 15.63 4.34 -22.06
CA ILE A 15 16.21 5.63 -21.65
C ILE A 15 17.59 5.79 -22.31
N GLU A 16 18.43 4.75 -22.30
CA GLU A 16 19.75 4.78 -22.92
C GLU A 16 19.66 5.04 -24.42
N GLU A 17 18.78 4.35 -25.13
CA GLU A 17 18.57 4.56 -26.57
C GLU A 17 18.07 5.97 -26.88
N TYR A 18 17.16 6.51 -26.07
CA TYR A 18 16.73 7.91 -26.25
C TYR A 18 17.88 8.88 -26.04
N ILE A 19 18.73 8.70 -25.05
CA ILE A 19 19.89 9.56 -24.80
C ILE A 19 20.87 9.50 -25.99
N LEU A 20 21.12 8.30 -26.52
CA LEU A 20 22.14 8.08 -27.54
C LEU A 20 21.68 8.42 -28.96
N ARG A 21 20.44 8.11 -29.30
CA ARG A 21 19.92 8.12 -30.67
C ARG A 21 18.57 8.79 -30.83
N GLY A 22 17.89 9.14 -29.74
CA GLY A 22 16.57 9.80 -29.79
C GLY A 22 16.68 11.17 -30.46
N GLU A 23 15.67 11.50 -31.24
CA GLU A 23 15.55 12.83 -31.83
C GLU A 23 15.40 13.90 -30.76
N ASP A 24 15.89 15.09 -31.03
CA ASP A 24 15.71 16.25 -30.18
C ASP A 24 14.26 16.73 -30.26
N ILE A 25 13.62 16.77 -29.09
CA ILE A 25 12.21 17.16 -28.97
C ILE A 25 12.16 18.62 -28.54
N PRO A 26 11.75 19.55 -29.41
CA PRO A 26 11.60 20.95 -29.00
C PRO A 26 10.42 21.09 -28.03
N LEU A 27 10.67 21.68 -26.87
CA LEU A 27 9.69 21.85 -25.80
C LEU A 27 9.55 23.32 -25.43
N ASP A 28 8.35 23.85 -25.35
CA ASP A 28 8.10 25.18 -24.79
C ASP A 28 8.38 25.21 -23.28
N ALA A 29 8.02 24.14 -22.58
CA ALA A 29 8.31 23.99 -21.15
C ALA A 29 8.52 22.53 -20.77
N LEU A 30 9.52 22.28 -19.89
CA LEU A 30 9.80 20.98 -19.28
C LEU A 30 9.51 21.05 -17.78
N PHE A 31 8.63 20.18 -17.30
CA PHE A 31 8.32 20.05 -15.88
C PHE A 31 8.85 18.72 -15.35
N ILE A 32 9.64 18.77 -14.28
CA ILE A 32 10.21 17.59 -13.63
C ILE A 32 9.79 17.62 -12.16
N ASP A 33 9.03 16.63 -11.74
CA ASP A 33 8.62 16.45 -10.34
C ASP A 33 9.45 15.35 -9.66
N GLU A 34 9.54 15.39 -8.32
CA GLU A 34 10.33 14.47 -7.49
C GLU A 34 11.80 14.34 -7.96
N ALA A 35 12.40 15.45 -8.41
CA ALA A 35 13.73 15.46 -9.05
C ALA A 35 14.86 14.95 -8.14
N GLN A 36 14.67 14.94 -6.81
CA GLN A 36 15.61 14.34 -5.87
C GLN A 36 15.71 12.81 -5.99
N ASP A 37 14.77 12.16 -6.70
CA ASP A 37 14.75 10.71 -6.90
C ASP A 37 15.34 10.27 -8.25
N LEU A 38 15.82 11.19 -9.06
CA LEU A 38 16.43 10.88 -10.35
C LEU A 38 17.78 10.19 -10.14
N ASN A 39 17.94 9.00 -10.72
CA ASN A 39 19.23 8.33 -10.84
C ASN A 39 20.08 8.95 -11.96
N PHE A 40 21.35 8.54 -12.05
CA PHE A 40 22.28 9.09 -13.02
C PHE A 40 21.79 9.02 -14.49
N LEU A 41 21.17 7.93 -14.89
CA LEU A 41 20.65 7.77 -16.24
C LEU A 41 19.48 8.71 -16.52
N GLN A 42 18.57 8.84 -15.56
CA GLN A 42 17.44 9.77 -15.65
C GLN A 42 17.90 11.25 -15.64
N LEU A 43 18.97 11.55 -14.92
CA LEU A 43 19.59 12.88 -14.98
C LEU A 43 20.16 13.20 -16.38
N ARG A 44 20.81 12.24 -17.03
CA ARG A 44 21.30 12.39 -18.42
C ARG A 44 20.14 12.62 -19.40
N MET A 45 19.04 11.87 -19.23
CA MET A 45 17.83 12.09 -20.04
C MET A 45 17.24 13.49 -19.78
N LYS A 46 17.17 13.92 -18.52
CA LYS A 46 16.73 15.27 -18.15
C LYS A 46 17.59 16.33 -18.82
N GLU A 47 18.91 16.19 -18.82
CA GLU A 47 19.85 17.14 -19.45
C GLU A 47 19.55 17.29 -20.94
N LYS A 48 19.43 16.17 -21.67
CA LYS A 48 19.08 16.18 -23.09
C LYS A 48 17.74 16.87 -23.38
N LEU A 49 16.70 16.61 -22.56
CA LEU A 49 15.40 17.26 -22.72
C LEU A 49 15.48 18.76 -22.39
N GLN A 50 16.29 19.13 -21.40
CA GLN A 50 16.47 20.51 -20.98
C GLN A 50 17.19 21.36 -22.05
N GLU A 51 18.17 20.80 -22.74
CA GLU A 51 18.88 21.49 -23.83
C GLU A 51 17.93 21.89 -24.96
N ASN A 52 16.84 21.18 -25.16
CA ASN A 52 15.82 21.41 -26.20
C ASN A 52 14.55 22.08 -25.66
N SER A 53 14.56 22.59 -24.43
CA SER A 53 13.41 23.28 -23.83
C SER A 53 13.65 24.79 -23.64
N VAL A 54 12.61 25.60 -23.95
CA VAL A 54 12.66 27.04 -23.76
C VAL A 54 12.74 27.36 -22.25
N GLN A 55 11.97 26.63 -21.44
CA GLN A 55 11.93 26.82 -19.99
C GLN A 55 11.82 25.49 -19.25
N THR A 56 12.56 25.34 -18.14
CA THR A 56 12.56 24.15 -17.32
C THR A 56 12.17 24.46 -15.89
N TYR A 57 11.18 23.73 -15.36
CA TYR A 57 10.75 23.78 -13.98
C TYR A 57 11.06 22.47 -13.29
N ILE A 58 11.79 22.54 -12.16
CA ILE A 58 12.21 21.35 -11.41
C ILE A 58 11.67 21.47 -9.99
N ALA A 59 10.81 20.51 -9.61
CA ALA A 59 10.28 20.39 -8.27
C ALA A 59 10.92 19.20 -7.55
N GLY A 60 11.12 19.32 -6.23
CA GLY A 60 11.66 18.24 -5.41
C GLY A 60 11.97 18.66 -3.98
N ASP A 61 12.25 17.67 -3.15
CA ASP A 61 12.60 17.83 -1.75
C ASP A 61 13.78 16.91 -1.38
N ASP A 62 14.97 17.47 -1.22
CA ASP A 62 16.19 16.73 -0.89
C ASP A 62 16.10 15.97 0.45
N ASP A 63 15.27 16.45 1.39
CA ASP A 63 15.01 15.75 2.65
C ASP A 63 14.18 14.46 2.44
N GLN A 64 13.56 14.28 1.26
CA GLN A 64 12.79 13.09 0.88
C GLN A 64 13.50 12.17 -0.12
N ALA A 65 14.80 12.38 -0.38
CA ALA A 65 15.62 11.50 -1.21
C ALA A 65 15.95 10.20 -0.48
N ILE A 66 15.13 9.16 -0.63
CA ILE A 66 15.24 7.88 0.11
C ILE A 66 15.59 6.67 -0.75
N TYR A 67 15.97 6.88 -2.02
CA TYR A 67 16.26 5.82 -2.98
C TYR A 67 17.75 5.69 -3.34
N SER A 68 18.66 6.01 -2.40
CA SER A 68 20.11 5.91 -2.61
C SER A 68 20.56 4.52 -3.08
N TRP A 69 19.90 3.46 -2.60
CA TRP A 69 20.13 2.09 -3.03
C TRP A 69 19.87 1.83 -4.54
N SER A 70 19.14 2.71 -5.21
CA SER A 70 18.86 2.65 -6.66
C SER A 70 19.80 3.54 -7.50
N GLY A 71 20.88 4.05 -6.90
CA GLY A 71 21.83 4.94 -7.57
C GLY A 71 21.42 6.42 -7.58
N VAL A 72 20.48 6.80 -6.73
CA VAL A 72 20.11 8.19 -6.48
C VAL A 72 21.14 8.83 -5.53
N ASP A 73 21.70 9.97 -5.91
CA ASP A 73 22.55 10.80 -5.02
C ASP A 73 21.88 12.17 -4.81
N PRO A 74 21.45 12.50 -3.59
CA PRO A 74 20.83 13.79 -3.27
C PRO A 74 21.69 15.00 -3.69
N LYS A 75 23.02 14.83 -3.80
CA LYS A 75 23.94 15.88 -4.25
C LYS A 75 23.58 16.43 -5.63
N HIS A 76 23.09 15.58 -6.52
CA HIS A 76 22.71 16.02 -7.87
C HIS A 76 21.59 17.05 -7.81
N PHE A 77 20.53 16.77 -7.04
CA PHE A 77 19.42 17.70 -6.88
C PHE A 77 19.85 18.96 -6.11
N ILE A 78 20.63 18.82 -5.02
CA ILE A 78 21.08 19.94 -4.19
C ILE A 78 21.94 20.93 -5.00
N LYS A 79 22.75 20.44 -5.96
CA LYS A 79 23.65 21.26 -6.78
C LYS A 79 23.01 21.81 -8.06
N MET A 80 21.74 21.53 -8.35
CA MET A 80 21.06 22.08 -9.51
C MET A 80 21.05 23.61 -9.46
N GLN A 81 21.42 24.23 -10.58
CA GLN A 81 21.46 25.67 -10.72
C GLN A 81 20.11 26.20 -11.22
N GLY A 82 19.79 27.44 -10.90
CA GLY A 82 18.58 28.14 -11.30
C GLY A 82 17.98 28.98 -10.19
N ASP A 83 16.92 29.68 -10.50
CA ASP A 83 16.14 30.45 -9.53
C ASP A 83 15.41 29.51 -8.59
N VAL A 84 15.58 29.71 -7.28
CA VAL A 84 15.01 28.81 -6.27
C VAL A 84 13.82 29.46 -5.58
N ILE A 85 12.69 28.78 -5.64
CA ILE A 85 11.47 29.15 -4.92
C ILE A 85 11.18 28.08 -3.86
N ASN A 86 11.20 28.47 -2.59
CA ASN A 86 10.82 27.58 -1.50
C ASN A 86 9.33 27.68 -1.20
N LEU A 87 8.60 26.54 -1.29
CA LEU A 87 7.22 26.44 -0.85
C LEU A 87 7.19 26.32 0.67
N LYS A 88 6.90 27.44 1.35
CA LYS A 88 7.03 27.51 2.81
C LYS A 88 5.88 26.87 3.57
N GLN A 89 4.67 26.84 3.02
CA GLN A 89 3.50 26.37 3.74
C GLN A 89 3.23 24.88 3.48
N SER A 90 3.19 24.07 4.52
CA SER A 90 2.68 22.71 4.46
C SER A 90 1.18 22.68 4.74
N TYR A 91 0.42 22.04 3.85
CA TYR A 91 -1.00 21.76 4.03
C TYR A 91 -1.27 20.35 4.57
N ARG A 92 -0.20 19.63 4.93
CA ARG A 92 -0.26 18.25 5.45
C ARG A 92 -0.05 18.19 6.96
N CYS A 93 1.13 18.59 7.41
CA CYS A 93 1.57 18.30 8.77
C CYS A 93 1.06 19.31 9.79
N ALA A 94 0.47 18.83 10.89
CA ALA A 94 0.15 19.62 12.05
C ALA A 94 1.42 20.02 12.83
N LYS A 95 1.34 21.00 13.74
CA LYS A 95 2.49 21.58 14.47
C LYS A 95 3.33 20.56 15.24
N SER A 96 2.71 19.66 15.99
CA SER A 96 3.44 18.65 16.77
C SER A 96 4.20 17.66 15.88
N ILE A 97 3.64 17.31 14.72
CA ILE A 97 4.29 16.44 13.73
C ILE A 97 5.46 17.18 13.07
N HIS A 98 5.26 18.44 12.69
CA HIS A 98 6.32 19.31 12.16
C HIS A 98 7.52 19.38 13.13
N LYS A 99 7.26 19.60 14.43
CA LYS A 99 8.32 19.64 15.46
C LYS A 99 9.16 18.36 15.47
N ILE A 100 8.52 17.19 15.34
CA ILE A 100 9.23 15.91 15.23
C ILE A 100 10.00 15.81 13.92
N ALA A 101 9.39 16.20 12.80
CA ALA A 101 10.03 16.19 11.49
C ALA A 101 11.28 17.07 11.46
N MET A 102 11.23 18.27 12.05
CA MET A 102 12.38 19.16 12.14
C MET A 102 13.52 18.57 12.98
N LYS A 103 13.23 17.96 14.12
CA LYS A 103 14.26 17.25 14.92
C LYS A 103 14.98 16.16 14.13
N ILE A 104 14.27 15.45 13.27
CA ILE A 104 14.88 14.41 12.41
C ILE A 104 15.70 15.09 11.32
N ARG A 105 15.12 16.10 10.66
CA ARG A 105 15.77 16.86 9.59
C ARG A 105 17.10 17.51 10.03
N ASP A 106 17.16 18.02 11.26
CA ASP A 106 18.35 18.66 11.80
C ASP A 106 19.56 17.71 11.87
N ARG A 107 19.33 16.42 11.91
CA ARG A 107 20.37 15.37 11.88
C ARG A 107 20.92 15.11 10.47
N ILE A 108 20.20 15.51 9.40
CA ILE A 108 20.66 15.39 8.02
C ILE A 108 21.76 16.43 7.80
N LYS A 109 22.97 16.01 7.45
CA LYS A 109 24.14 16.87 7.26
C LYS A 109 24.11 17.55 5.89
N LEU A 110 23.83 16.76 4.84
CA LEU A 110 23.77 17.22 3.47
C LEU A 110 22.33 17.57 3.09
N LYS A 111 21.98 18.84 3.14
CA LYS A 111 20.64 19.34 2.79
C LYS A 111 20.70 20.77 2.28
N ARG A 112 19.67 21.19 1.55
CA ARG A 112 19.46 22.62 1.25
C ARG A 112 18.99 23.36 2.50
N ASP A 113 19.43 24.61 2.62
CA ASP A 113 18.88 25.51 3.65
C ASP A 113 17.47 25.93 3.22
N LYS A 114 16.48 25.40 3.88
CA LYS A 114 15.06 25.70 3.66
C LYS A 114 14.27 25.49 4.95
N THR A 115 13.22 26.27 5.11
CA THR A 115 12.27 26.13 6.21
C THR A 115 10.87 26.03 5.63
N TRP A 116 10.01 25.34 6.34
CA TRP A 116 8.59 25.28 6.01
C TRP A 116 7.74 25.34 7.29
N GLU A 117 6.52 25.79 7.14
CA GLU A 117 5.58 26.01 8.24
C GLU A 117 4.50 24.94 8.25
N PRO A 118 4.10 24.46 9.44
CA PRO A 118 3.01 23.49 9.58
C PRO A 118 1.66 24.13 9.32
N ARG A 119 0.63 23.29 9.23
CA ARG A 119 -0.76 23.74 9.36
C ARG A 119 -1.00 24.35 10.75
N PRO A 120 -2.06 25.19 10.90
CA PRO A 120 -2.35 25.85 12.18
C PRO A 120 -2.79 24.88 13.30
N GLU A 121 -3.28 23.69 12.96
CA GLU A 121 -3.72 22.68 13.91
C GLU A 121 -2.56 22.12 14.74
N GLU A 122 -2.81 21.82 16.02
CA GLU A 122 -1.78 21.35 16.94
C GLU A 122 -1.30 19.93 16.56
N GLY A 123 -2.24 19.03 16.25
CA GLY A 123 -1.96 17.61 16.02
C GLY A 123 -1.63 16.87 17.32
N LYS A 124 -1.35 15.57 17.20
CA LYS A 124 -1.09 14.71 18.36
C LYS A 124 0.06 13.73 18.11
N ILE A 125 0.94 13.58 19.09
CA ILE A 125 1.98 12.54 19.13
C ILE A 125 1.66 11.61 20.29
N VAL A 126 1.57 10.31 20.00
CA VAL A 126 1.36 9.25 21.00
C VAL A 126 2.53 8.28 20.95
N LYS A 127 3.06 7.93 22.11
CA LYS A 127 4.09 6.90 22.23
C LYS A 127 3.49 5.66 22.89
N HIS A 128 3.83 4.49 22.35
CA HIS A 128 3.40 3.20 22.84
C HIS A 128 4.63 2.34 23.12
N ALA A 129 4.72 1.76 24.30
CA ALA A 129 5.75 0.80 24.65
C ALA A 129 5.64 -0.49 23.82
N ASP A 130 4.43 -0.83 23.38
CA ASP A 130 4.17 -1.98 22.52
C ASP A 130 2.97 -1.72 21.60
N LEU A 131 2.96 -2.38 20.44
CA LEU A 131 1.91 -2.28 19.44
C LEU A 131 0.51 -2.63 19.99
N TYR A 132 0.40 -3.54 20.94
CA TYR A 132 -0.87 -3.96 21.54
C TYR A 132 -1.53 -2.88 22.38
N PHE A 133 -0.80 -1.87 22.78
CA PHE A 133 -1.36 -0.69 23.49
C PHE A 133 -1.95 0.38 22.57
N ALA A 134 -1.77 0.26 21.24
CA ALA A 134 -2.30 1.21 20.26
C ALA A 134 -3.83 1.03 20.06
N ARG A 135 -4.62 1.29 21.10
CA ARG A 135 -6.09 1.10 21.12
C ARG A 135 -6.84 2.04 20.20
N GLU A 136 -6.28 3.21 19.92
CA GLU A 136 -6.82 4.25 19.05
C GLU A 136 -7.00 3.74 17.61
N THR A 137 -6.20 2.76 17.20
CA THR A 137 -6.30 2.14 15.86
C THR A 137 -7.62 1.42 15.60
N ALA A 138 -8.46 1.26 16.63
CA ALA A 138 -9.79 0.65 16.50
C ALA A 138 -10.75 1.49 15.64
N LYS A 139 -10.49 2.79 15.45
CA LYS A 139 -11.33 3.72 14.69
C LYS A 139 -10.49 4.56 13.72
N GLY A 140 -11.14 5.17 12.73
CA GLY A 140 -10.51 6.07 11.78
C GLY A 140 -9.69 5.37 10.70
N ASN A 141 -9.13 6.16 9.79
CA ASN A 141 -8.27 5.69 8.72
C ASN A 141 -6.81 5.75 9.16
N TRP A 142 -6.03 4.76 8.78
CA TRP A 142 -4.65 4.61 9.23
C TRP A 142 -3.70 4.22 8.12
N ILE A 143 -2.53 4.83 8.13
CA ILE A 143 -1.33 4.25 7.55
C ILE A 143 -0.51 3.64 8.70
N MET A 144 -0.18 2.36 8.57
CA MET A 144 0.72 1.68 9.50
C MET A 144 2.00 1.29 8.78
N MET A 145 3.15 1.69 9.29
CA MET A 145 4.43 1.50 8.62
C MET A 145 5.47 0.80 9.47
N GLY A 146 6.34 0.06 8.78
CA GLY A 146 7.60 -0.46 9.32
C GLY A 146 8.74 -0.19 8.36
N ARG A 147 9.98 -0.20 8.85
CA ARG A 147 11.18 0.06 8.04
C ARG A 147 11.38 -1.01 6.95
N THR A 148 11.01 -2.26 7.21
CA THR A 148 11.15 -3.38 6.29
C THR A 148 9.87 -4.20 6.17
N LYS A 149 9.74 -4.99 5.09
CA LYS A 149 8.62 -5.92 4.91
C LYS A 149 8.47 -6.91 6.08
N ASN A 150 9.60 -7.35 6.65
CA ASN A 150 9.56 -8.28 7.79
C ASN A 150 9.00 -7.62 9.05
N ILE A 151 9.35 -6.37 9.31
CA ILE A 151 8.79 -5.58 10.41
C ILE A 151 7.28 -5.36 10.18
N CYS A 152 6.84 -5.09 8.95
CA CYS A 152 5.42 -4.93 8.61
C CYS A 152 4.58 -6.19 8.87
N LYS A 153 5.17 -7.39 8.94
CA LYS A 153 4.43 -8.61 9.31
C LYS A 153 3.81 -8.51 10.71
N ARG A 154 4.46 -7.82 11.64
CA ARG A 154 3.90 -7.58 12.98
C ARG A 154 2.60 -6.77 12.90
N LEU A 155 2.53 -5.77 12.01
CA LEU A 155 1.33 -4.97 11.77
C LEU A 155 0.20 -5.81 11.16
N THR A 156 0.52 -6.68 10.20
CA THR A 156 -0.50 -7.57 9.61
C THR A 156 -1.01 -8.58 10.62
N SER A 157 -0.14 -9.18 11.45
CA SER A 157 -0.53 -10.08 12.55
C SER A 157 -1.42 -9.36 13.56
N PHE A 158 -1.01 -8.17 14.00
CA PHE A 158 -1.80 -7.33 14.90
C PHE A 158 -3.20 -7.04 14.34
N CYS A 159 -3.30 -6.61 13.07
CA CYS A 159 -4.59 -6.35 12.45
C CYS A 159 -5.47 -7.61 12.37
N ARG A 160 -4.87 -8.78 12.07
CA ARG A 160 -5.61 -10.06 12.05
C ARG A 160 -6.13 -10.43 13.43
N GLU A 161 -5.30 -10.35 14.46
CA GLU A 161 -5.67 -10.66 15.84
C GLU A 161 -6.75 -9.70 16.38
N LYS A 162 -6.64 -8.42 16.03
CA LYS A 162 -7.62 -7.42 16.43
C LYS A 162 -8.87 -7.41 15.56
N GLY A 163 -8.95 -8.17 14.49
CA GLY A 163 -10.08 -8.14 13.57
C GLY A 163 -10.23 -6.79 12.87
N PHE A 164 -9.14 -6.24 12.33
CA PHE A 164 -9.12 -5.02 11.53
C PHE A 164 -8.97 -5.34 10.05
N TYR A 165 -9.79 -4.72 9.20
CA TYR A 165 -9.69 -4.86 7.76
C TYR A 165 -8.59 -3.95 7.22
N TYR A 166 -7.62 -4.54 6.50
CA TYR A 166 -6.47 -3.80 6.00
C TYR A 166 -6.12 -4.16 4.56
N ALA A 167 -5.38 -3.26 3.91
CA ALA A 167 -4.74 -3.47 2.62
C ALA A 167 -3.22 -3.39 2.76
N THR A 168 -2.55 -4.12 1.87
CA THR A 168 -1.11 -4.00 1.61
C THR A 168 -0.91 -3.71 0.12
N ARG A 169 0.32 -3.49 -0.34
CA ARG A 169 0.63 -3.40 -1.78
C ARG A 169 0.25 -4.66 -2.58
N TYR A 170 0.03 -5.79 -1.91
CA TYR A 170 -0.34 -7.07 -2.54
C TYR A 170 -1.85 -7.30 -2.58
N GLY A 171 -2.63 -6.37 -2.08
CA GLY A 171 -4.09 -6.43 -2.02
C GLY A 171 -4.65 -6.39 -0.60
N ASN A 172 -5.95 -6.60 -0.52
CA ASN A 172 -6.70 -6.58 0.74
C ASN A 172 -6.48 -7.86 1.55
N SER A 173 -6.60 -7.76 2.87
CA SER A 173 -6.45 -8.88 3.81
C SER A 173 -7.47 -10.01 3.61
N VAL A 174 -8.62 -9.70 3.01
CA VAL A 174 -9.59 -10.67 2.49
C VAL A 174 -9.69 -10.46 0.98
N SER A 175 -9.44 -11.50 0.19
CA SER A 175 -9.46 -11.39 -1.27
C SER A 175 -10.88 -11.14 -1.80
N GLU A 176 -10.98 -10.45 -2.93
CA GLU A 176 -12.26 -10.18 -3.61
C GLU A 176 -13.07 -11.47 -3.87
N LYS A 177 -12.40 -12.57 -4.23
CA LYS A 177 -13.05 -13.86 -4.45
C LYS A 177 -13.76 -14.38 -3.19
N ARG A 178 -13.13 -14.19 -2.02
CA ARG A 178 -13.70 -14.58 -0.72
C ARG A 178 -14.87 -13.68 -0.34
N LEU A 179 -14.72 -12.38 -0.54
CA LEU A 179 -15.79 -11.42 -0.28
C LEU A 179 -17.00 -11.66 -1.20
N THR A 180 -16.75 -11.93 -2.49
CA THR A 180 -17.84 -12.29 -3.42
C THR A 180 -18.57 -13.54 -2.94
N ALA A 181 -17.86 -14.59 -2.50
CA ALA A 181 -18.51 -15.81 -2.01
C ALA A 181 -19.36 -15.54 -0.76
N LEU A 182 -18.86 -14.75 0.18
CA LEU A 182 -19.62 -14.36 1.36
C LEU A 182 -20.87 -13.54 0.98
N GLN A 183 -20.71 -12.50 0.16
CA GLN A 183 -21.84 -11.69 -0.32
C GLN A 183 -22.89 -12.54 -1.01
N THR A 184 -22.44 -13.43 -1.91
CA THR A 184 -23.37 -14.36 -2.61
C THR A 184 -24.20 -15.18 -1.64
N TRP A 185 -23.60 -15.66 -0.54
CA TRP A 185 -24.36 -16.41 0.46
C TRP A 185 -25.36 -15.53 1.22
N LEU A 186 -24.94 -14.31 1.60
CA LEU A 186 -25.84 -13.36 2.25
C LEU A 186 -27.02 -12.97 1.34
N ASP A 187 -26.76 -12.77 0.04
CA ASP A 187 -27.78 -12.45 -0.96
C ASP A 187 -28.76 -13.63 -1.13
N ILE A 188 -28.26 -14.89 -1.14
CA ILE A 188 -29.11 -16.11 -1.15
C ILE A 188 -30.01 -16.14 0.09
N GLN A 189 -29.48 -15.81 1.27
CA GLN A 189 -30.27 -15.77 2.50
C GLN A 189 -31.39 -14.71 2.46
N GLN A 190 -31.19 -13.63 1.69
CA GLN A 190 -32.18 -12.58 1.49
C GLN A 190 -33.16 -12.85 0.34
N GLY A 191 -32.99 -13.97 -0.37
CA GLY A 191 -33.83 -14.34 -1.52
C GLY A 191 -33.51 -13.55 -2.80
N GLU A 192 -32.35 -12.91 -2.86
CA GLU A 192 -31.91 -12.16 -4.03
C GLU A 192 -31.51 -13.06 -5.21
N LEU A 193 -31.59 -12.53 -6.42
CA LEU A 193 -31.10 -13.22 -7.62
C LEU A 193 -29.57 -13.21 -7.66
N ILE A 194 -28.99 -14.38 -7.98
CA ILE A 194 -27.55 -14.59 -7.99
C ILE A 194 -27.04 -14.87 -9.40
N SER A 195 -25.94 -14.26 -9.81
CA SER A 195 -25.31 -14.63 -11.08
C SER A 195 -24.59 -15.98 -10.97
N LEU A 196 -24.61 -16.77 -12.07
CA LEU A 196 -23.90 -18.06 -12.09
C LEU A 196 -22.40 -17.91 -11.85
N ALA A 197 -21.80 -16.78 -12.22
CA ALA A 197 -20.40 -16.50 -11.90
C ALA A 197 -20.17 -16.36 -10.39
N ALA A 198 -21.08 -15.70 -9.67
CA ALA A 198 -21.03 -15.55 -8.21
C ALA A 198 -21.28 -16.89 -7.51
N LEU A 199 -22.26 -17.66 -7.98
CA LEU A 199 -22.53 -19.01 -7.48
C LEU A 199 -21.32 -19.93 -7.63
N ASN A 200 -20.61 -19.87 -8.77
CA ASN A 200 -19.39 -20.66 -8.96
C ASN A 200 -18.26 -20.26 -8.00
N LYS A 201 -18.14 -18.96 -7.66
CA LYS A 201 -17.18 -18.49 -6.64
C LYS A 201 -17.58 -19.01 -5.25
N LEU A 202 -18.87 -19.00 -4.90
CA LEU A 202 -19.38 -19.55 -3.64
C LEU A 202 -19.07 -21.04 -3.54
N TYR A 203 -19.40 -21.82 -4.57
CA TYR A 203 -19.21 -23.27 -4.59
C TYR A 203 -17.74 -23.69 -4.43
N PHE A 204 -16.80 -22.82 -4.78
CA PHE A 204 -15.38 -23.08 -4.53
C PHE A 204 -15.07 -23.32 -3.04
N TYR A 205 -15.76 -22.62 -2.14
CA TYR A 205 -15.54 -22.69 -0.70
C TYR A 205 -16.40 -23.72 0.03
N ILE A 206 -17.26 -24.46 -0.70
CA ILE A 206 -18.14 -25.48 -0.15
C ILE A 206 -17.66 -26.86 -0.59
N ALA A 207 -17.44 -27.77 0.37
CA ALA A 207 -17.24 -29.19 0.05
C ALA A 207 -18.57 -29.78 -0.43
N PRO A 208 -18.60 -30.63 -1.48
CA PRO A 208 -19.86 -31.18 -2.04
C PRO A 208 -20.64 -32.01 -1.05
N LYS A 209 -19.97 -32.73 -0.14
CA LYS A 209 -20.61 -33.68 0.78
C LYS A 209 -21.75 -33.01 1.55
N ASP A 210 -22.96 -33.54 1.40
CA ASP A 210 -24.21 -33.14 2.09
C ASP A 210 -24.60 -31.65 1.90
N ARG A 211 -23.90 -30.90 1.01
CA ARG A 211 -24.15 -29.47 0.75
C ARG A 211 -24.46 -29.16 -0.70
N ILE A 212 -23.84 -29.89 -1.61
CA ILE A 212 -24.06 -29.75 -3.05
C ILE A 212 -24.26 -31.14 -3.65
N ALA A 213 -25.30 -31.33 -4.44
CA ALA A 213 -25.59 -32.59 -5.12
C ALA A 213 -24.41 -33.04 -6.00
N ARG A 214 -24.18 -34.36 -6.02
CA ARG A 214 -23.04 -34.98 -6.71
C ARG A 214 -22.94 -34.51 -8.17
N GLY A 215 -21.75 -34.05 -8.58
CA GLY A 215 -21.47 -33.62 -9.95
C GLY A 215 -21.94 -32.21 -10.30
N LYS A 216 -22.81 -31.57 -9.52
CA LYS A 216 -23.38 -30.25 -9.83
C LYS A 216 -22.37 -29.11 -9.82
N LYS A 217 -21.39 -29.16 -8.94
CA LYS A 217 -20.27 -28.18 -8.90
C LYS A 217 -19.46 -28.21 -10.21
N GLU A 218 -19.12 -29.37 -10.71
CA GLU A 218 -18.39 -29.51 -11.98
C GLU A 218 -19.29 -29.23 -13.19
N GLN A 219 -20.58 -29.53 -13.11
CA GLN A 219 -21.56 -29.15 -14.13
C GLN A 219 -21.67 -27.66 -14.29
N LEU A 220 -21.79 -26.91 -13.19
CA LEU A 220 -21.81 -25.42 -13.19
C LEU A 220 -20.55 -24.85 -13.83
N LYS A 221 -19.40 -25.35 -13.41
CA LYS A 221 -18.09 -24.87 -13.92
C LYS A 221 -17.96 -25.13 -15.43
N ARG A 222 -18.40 -26.31 -15.92
CA ARG A 222 -18.40 -26.68 -17.33
C ARG A 222 -19.36 -25.77 -18.10
N TYR A 223 -20.59 -25.60 -17.62
CA TYR A 223 -21.62 -24.80 -18.25
C TYR A 223 -21.17 -23.37 -18.48
N ILE A 224 -20.57 -22.74 -17.46
CA ILE A 224 -20.00 -21.37 -17.56
C ILE A 224 -18.81 -21.30 -18.54
N LYS A 225 -18.01 -22.38 -18.64
CA LYS A 225 -16.87 -22.42 -19.55
C LYS A 225 -17.31 -22.56 -21.01
N GLU A 226 -18.32 -23.38 -21.27
CA GLU A 226 -18.89 -23.63 -22.60
C GLU A 226 -19.76 -22.47 -23.07
N ASN A 227 -20.40 -21.75 -22.13
CA ASN A 227 -21.30 -20.62 -22.39
C ASN A 227 -20.81 -19.36 -21.64
N PRO A 228 -19.83 -18.60 -22.17
CA PRO A 228 -19.28 -17.43 -21.46
C PRO A 228 -20.31 -16.34 -21.11
N SER A 229 -21.40 -16.20 -21.88
CA SER A 229 -22.51 -15.28 -21.59
C SER A 229 -23.32 -15.68 -20.36
N ALA A 230 -23.40 -16.99 -20.05
CA ALA A 230 -24.09 -17.50 -18.87
C ALA A 230 -23.49 -17.00 -17.54
N LYS A 231 -22.27 -16.48 -17.53
CA LYS A 231 -21.69 -15.83 -16.33
C LYS A 231 -22.60 -14.77 -15.72
N LYS A 232 -23.36 -14.08 -16.55
CA LYS A 232 -24.28 -12.99 -16.15
C LYS A 232 -25.72 -13.46 -15.94
N GLU A 233 -26.01 -14.74 -16.21
CA GLU A 233 -27.34 -15.30 -15.98
C GLU A 233 -27.68 -15.25 -14.51
N MET A 234 -28.84 -14.68 -14.18
CA MET A 234 -29.33 -14.51 -12.82
C MET A 234 -30.31 -15.66 -12.51
N VAL A 235 -30.12 -16.28 -11.37
CA VAL A 235 -30.94 -17.43 -10.92
C VAL A 235 -31.48 -17.19 -9.52
N SER A 236 -32.69 -17.64 -9.27
CA SER A 236 -33.31 -17.60 -7.93
C SER A 236 -32.81 -18.76 -7.06
N VAL A 237 -33.09 -18.69 -5.77
CA VAL A 237 -32.74 -19.74 -4.79
C VAL A 237 -33.30 -21.09 -5.17
N GLU A 238 -34.54 -21.13 -5.64
CA GLU A 238 -35.23 -22.38 -6.09
C GLU A 238 -34.46 -22.99 -7.27
N LYS A 239 -34.04 -22.18 -8.25
CA LYS A 239 -33.23 -22.67 -9.37
C LYS A 239 -31.82 -23.09 -8.92
N ILE A 240 -31.23 -22.45 -7.94
CA ILE A 240 -29.95 -22.88 -7.37
C ILE A 240 -30.10 -24.25 -6.72
N GLN A 241 -31.21 -24.52 -6.05
CA GLN A 241 -31.51 -25.81 -5.41
C GLN A 241 -31.82 -26.87 -6.46
N SER A 242 -32.72 -26.61 -7.41
CA SER A 242 -33.16 -27.58 -8.42
C SER A 242 -32.12 -27.90 -9.48
N ASP A 243 -31.56 -26.86 -10.11
CA ASP A 243 -30.73 -27.01 -11.30
C ASP A 243 -29.25 -27.16 -10.93
N TRP A 244 -28.80 -26.44 -9.90
CA TRP A 244 -27.39 -26.38 -9.47
C TRP A 244 -27.13 -27.15 -8.18
N GLY A 245 -28.14 -27.74 -7.58
CA GLY A 245 -28.05 -28.76 -6.55
C GLY A 245 -27.55 -28.28 -5.18
N LEU A 246 -27.89 -27.06 -4.77
CA LEU A 246 -27.66 -26.62 -3.40
C LEU A 246 -28.63 -27.39 -2.45
N LEU A 247 -28.07 -28.14 -1.50
CA LEU A 247 -28.83 -29.00 -0.61
C LEU A 247 -29.06 -28.43 0.80
N VAL A 248 -28.37 -27.36 1.13
CA VAL A 248 -28.44 -26.78 2.47
C VAL A 248 -29.61 -25.81 2.61
N ASN A 249 -30.13 -25.70 3.84
CA ASN A 249 -31.07 -24.64 4.20
C ASN A 249 -30.40 -23.28 4.13
N THR A 250 -31.08 -22.28 3.59
CA THR A 250 -30.60 -20.89 3.49
C THR A 250 -30.37 -20.20 4.86
N GLU A 251 -30.92 -20.75 5.93
CA GLU A 251 -30.64 -20.27 7.31
C GLU A 251 -29.27 -20.68 7.85
N MET A 252 -28.53 -21.58 7.16
CA MET A 252 -27.22 -22.04 7.59
C MET A 252 -26.25 -20.86 7.65
N SER A 253 -25.46 -20.78 8.74
CA SER A 253 -24.44 -19.75 8.84
C SER A 253 -23.37 -19.88 7.76
N TRP A 254 -22.84 -18.78 7.26
CA TRP A 254 -21.72 -18.81 6.29
C TRP A 254 -20.50 -19.55 6.89
N PHE A 255 -20.31 -19.44 8.21
CA PHE A 255 -19.21 -20.08 8.90
C PHE A 255 -19.27 -21.61 8.81
N ASP A 256 -20.46 -22.20 8.91
CA ASP A 256 -20.69 -23.65 8.78
C ASP A 256 -20.71 -24.08 7.32
N LEU A 257 -21.20 -23.22 6.43
CA LEU A 257 -21.29 -23.51 4.99
C LEU A 257 -19.90 -23.60 4.34
N PHE A 258 -18.97 -22.69 4.69
CA PHE A 258 -17.65 -22.61 4.04
C PHE A 258 -16.67 -23.66 4.57
N THR A 259 -16.85 -24.90 4.16
CA THR A 259 -16.06 -26.06 4.62
C THR A 259 -14.66 -26.12 4.01
N ASN A 260 -14.49 -25.60 2.78
CA ASN A 260 -13.18 -25.51 2.09
C ASN A 260 -12.49 -24.16 2.34
N TYR A 261 -12.70 -23.57 3.49
CA TYR A 261 -12.10 -22.30 3.86
C TYR A 261 -11.18 -22.52 5.06
N PRO A 262 -9.90 -22.05 5.04
CA PRO A 262 -9.00 -22.24 6.16
C PRO A 262 -9.60 -21.72 7.46
N HIS A 263 -9.50 -22.48 8.52
CA HIS A 263 -10.18 -22.18 9.79
C HIS A 263 -9.74 -20.81 10.37
N GLU A 264 -8.45 -20.52 10.36
CA GLU A 264 -7.91 -19.23 10.83
C GLU A 264 -8.45 -18.04 10.02
N ASP A 265 -8.60 -18.21 8.70
CA ASP A 265 -9.18 -17.18 7.84
C ASP A 265 -10.68 -17.00 8.09
N LYS A 266 -11.40 -18.06 8.46
CA LYS A 266 -12.81 -17.95 8.90
C LYS A 266 -12.93 -17.16 10.19
N LEU A 267 -12.09 -17.46 11.18
CA LEU A 267 -12.06 -16.74 12.45
C LEU A 267 -11.75 -15.26 12.25
N TYR A 268 -10.80 -14.96 11.37
CA TYR A 268 -10.49 -13.58 11.02
C TYR A 268 -11.68 -12.88 10.34
N LEU A 269 -12.30 -13.49 9.35
CA LEU A 269 -13.47 -12.92 8.67
C LEU A 269 -14.65 -12.73 9.63
N ASP A 270 -14.90 -13.68 10.54
CA ASP A 270 -15.91 -13.55 11.58
C ASP A 270 -15.62 -12.37 12.53
N SER A 271 -14.35 -12.19 12.91
CA SER A 271 -13.95 -11.07 13.75
C SER A 271 -14.15 -9.71 13.07
N LEU A 272 -13.91 -9.61 11.75
CA LEU A 272 -14.19 -8.41 10.96
C LEU A 272 -15.68 -8.08 10.97
N LEU A 273 -16.54 -9.08 10.76
CA LEU A 273 -18.00 -8.90 10.73
C LEU A 273 -18.52 -8.48 12.11
N ARG A 274 -18.08 -9.14 13.19
CA ARG A 274 -18.49 -8.79 14.57
C ARG A 274 -18.07 -7.38 14.98
N ARG A 275 -16.97 -6.88 14.43
CA ARG A 275 -16.50 -5.50 14.66
C ARG A 275 -17.22 -4.46 13.81
N GLY A 276 -18.00 -4.89 12.81
CA GLY A 276 -18.64 -3.99 11.87
C GLY A 276 -17.66 -3.32 10.91
N GLU A 277 -16.53 -3.99 10.60
CA GLU A 277 -15.60 -3.48 9.58
C GLU A 277 -16.30 -3.49 8.21
N ASN A 278 -16.12 -2.42 7.43
CA ASN A 278 -16.67 -2.34 6.08
C ASN A 278 -15.84 -3.17 5.10
N ILE A 279 -16.05 -4.49 5.13
CA ILE A 279 -15.26 -5.44 4.31
C ILE A 279 -15.57 -5.37 2.82
N PHE A 280 -16.70 -4.82 2.42
CA PHE A 280 -17.08 -4.63 1.00
C PHE A 280 -16.63 -3.27 0.45
N GLY A 281 -16.11 -2.38 1.31
CA GLY A 281 -15.52 -1.10 0.95
C GLY A 281 -14.00 -1.14 0.90
N LYS A 282 -13.41 0.06 0.85
CA LYS A 282 -11.95 0.20 0.97
C LYS A 282 -11.52 -0.07 2.42
N PRO A 283 -10.46 -0.86 2.63
CA PRO A 283 -9.88 -1.02 3.95
C PRO A 283 -9.46 0.33 4.54
N ARG A 284 -9.81 0.56 5.79
CA ARG A 284 -9.46 1.79 6.51
C ARG A 284 -8.00 1.81 6.99
N ILE A 285 -7.31 0.67 6.95
CA ILE A 285 -5.91 0.54 7.34
C ILE A 285 -5.09 0.16 6.09
N ARG A 286 -4.02 0.91 5.84
CA ARG A 286 -2.99 0.57 4.83
C ARG A 286 -1.70 0.23 5.54
N ILE A 287 -1.13 -0.94 5.23
CA ILE A 287 0.14 -1.40 5.80
C ILE A 287 1.19 -1.48 4.70
N GLU A 288 2.31 -0.77 4.88
CA GLU A 288 3.40 -0.78 3.92
C GLU A 288 4.72 -0.43 4.60
N THR A 289 5.82 -0.65 3.90
CA THR A 289 7.12 -0.12 4.30
C THR A 289 7.14 1.42 4.15
N ILE A 290 8.04 2.09 4.87
CA ILE A 290 8.21 3.54 4.75
C ILE A 290 8.46 3.93 3.30
N HIS A 291 9.33 3.20 2.58
CA HIS A 291 9.61 3.44 1.16
C HIS A 291 8.38 3.27 0.27
N GLY A 292 7.59 2.23 0.51
CA GLY A 292 6.37 1.97 -0.27
C GLY A 292 5.25 2.98 0.00
N MET A 293 5.35 3.73 1.09
CA MET A 293 4.37 4.75 1.46
C MET A 293 4.80 6.17 1.05
N LYS A 294 5.96 6.34 0.42
CA LYS A 294 6.35 7.64 -0.15
C LYS A 294 5.25 8.14 -1.10
N GLY A 295 4.93 9.42 -1.05
CA GLY A 295 3.80 10.03 -1.77
C GLY A 295 2.42 9.82 -1.12
N GLY A 296 2.27 8.86 -0.20
CA GLY A 296 1.02 8.68 0.56
C GLY A 296 0.91 9.61 1.77
N GLU A 297 -0.31 9.80 2.26
CA GLU A 297 -0.60 10.52 3.50
C GLU A 297 -1.92 10.05 4.09
N GLU A 298 -2.10 10.21 5.40
CA GLU A 298 -3.35 9.88 6.10
C GLU A 298 -3.48 10.72 7.37
N ASP A 299 -4.69 10.83 7.88
CA ASP A 299 -4.95 11.55 9.13
C ASP A 299 -4.19 10.94 10.29
N ASN A 300 -4.15 9.62 10.38
CA ASN A 300 -3.48 8.91 11.45
C ASN A 300 -2.39 7.98 10.89
N VAL A 301 -1.21 8.05 11.49
CA VAL A 301 -0.08 7.20 11.15
C VAL A 301 0.41 6.46 12.38
N LEU A 302 0.61 5.14 12.24
CA LEU A 302 1.31 4.32 13.24
C LEU A 302 2.63 3.84 12.66
N LEU A 303 3.70 4.06 13.39
CA LEU A 303 5.06 3.79 12.95
C LEU A 303 5.78 2.88 13.96
N LEU A 304 6.18 1.68 13.51
CA LEU A 304 7.07 0.82 14.29
C LEU A 304 8.49 1.37 14.19
N MET A 305 9.10 1.68 15.34
CA MET A 305 10.44 2.28 15.40
C MET A 305 11.58 1.28 15.22
N ASP A 306 11.27 0.01 14.97
CA ASP A 306 12.24 -1.05 14.67
C ASP A 306 12.98 -0.81 13.35
N MET A 307 14.26 -1.18 13.30
CA MET A 307 15.12 -1.14 12.12
C MET A 307 15.62 -2.54 11.77
N GLY A 308 16.03 -2.77 10.54
CA GLY A 308 16.86 -3.91 10.19
C GLY A 308 18.32 -3.61 10.55
N LYS A 309 19.12 -4.67 10.78
CA LYS A 309 20.52 -4.50 11.21
C LYS A 309 21.33 -3.57 10.30
N LEU A 310 21.28 -3.76 8.98
CA LEU A 310 22.02 -2.91 8.03
C LEU A 310 21.62 -1.44 8.13
N ALA A 311 20.30 -1.15 8.22
CA ALA A 311 19.82 0.20 8.40
C ALA A 311 20.25 0.81 9.75
N TYR A 312 20.26 0.00 10.80
CA TYR A 312 20.73 0.42 12.11
C TYR A 312 22.25 0.71 12.13
N ASP A 313 23.03 -0.13 11.45
CA ASP A 313 24.48 0.10 11.33
C ASP A 313 24.78 1.40 10.57
N SER A 314 24.09 1.66 9.46
CA SER A 314 24.17 2.93 8.70
C SER A 314 23.76 4.14 9.56
N TYR A 315 22.65 4.02 10.29
CA TYR A 315 22.21 5.04 11.27
C TYR A 315 23.27 5.34 12.34
N LYS A 316 23.91 4.29 12.91
CA LYS A 316 24.97 4.44 13.92
C LYS A 316 26.24 5.04 13.37
N GLN A 317 26.53 4.86 12.07
CA GLN A 317 27.64 5.51 11.37
C GLN A 317 27.32 7.00 11.06
N GLY A 318 26.10 7.44 11.29
CA GLY A 318 25.68 8.82 11.11
C GLY A 318 25.49 9.18 9.64
N GLU A 319 25.06 8.20 8.83
CA GLU A 319 24.67 8.42 7.44
C GLU A 319 23.29 9.11 7.36
N ASP A 320 23.15 10.00 6.40
CA ASP A 320 21.95 10.83 6.24
C ASP A 320 20.72 10.06 5.77
N ASP A 321 20.93 8.95 5.07
CA ASP A 321 19.85 8.21 4.40
C ASP A 321 18.76 7.73 5.36
N GLU A 322 19.14 7.19 6.52
CA GLU A 322 18.17 6.75 7.51
C GLU A 322 17.39 7.94 8.09
N HIS A 323 18.03 9.08 8.29
CA HIS A 323 17.32 10.28 8.74
C HIS A 323 16.28 10.76 7.73
N ARG A 324 16.57 10.68 6.42
CA ARG A 324 15.60 10.98 5.36
C ARG A 324 14.43 10.00 5.36
N VAL A 325 14.71 8.70 5.50
CA VAL A 325 13.66 7.67 5.57
C VAL A 325 12.69 7.96 6.72
N TRP A 326 13.22 8.29 7.91
CA TRP A 326 12.37 8.57 9.08
C TRP A 326 11.69 9.94 8.98
N TYR A 327 12.31 10.93 8.35
CA TYR A 327 11.65 12.19 8.01
C TYR A 327 10.44 11.96 7.10
N VAL A 328 10.60 11.16 6.04
CA VAL A 328 9.49 10.78 5.17
C VAL A 328 8.41 10.07 5.98
N ALA A 329 8.76 9.11 6.84
CA ALA A 329 7.79 8.36 7.62
C ALA A 329 6.89 9.24 8.49
N VAL A 330 7.48 10.14 9.27
CA VAL A 330 6.70 11.00 10.18
C VAL A 330 5.87 12.03 9.44
N THR A 331 6.36 12.53 8.29
CA THR A 331 5.62 13.50 7.46
C THR A 331 4.48 12.90 6.66
N ARG A 332 4.20 11.59 6.78
CA ARG A 332 2.97 10.99 6.21
C ARG A 332 1.74 11.28 7.05
N ALA A 333 1.92 11.65 8.32
CA ALA A 333 0.82 11.97 9.23
C ALA A 333 0.30 13.39 9.00
N ARG A 334 -1.03 13.52 8.98
CA ARG A 334 -1.70 14.82 8.92
C ARG A 334 -2.04 15.33 10.32
N ASN A 335 -2.66 14.50 11.16
CA ASN A 335 -3.23 14.90 12.45
C ASN A 335 -2.59 14.15 13.62
N GLU A 336 -2.47 12.82 13.55
CA GLU A 336 -1.95 12.02 14.65
C GLU A 336 -0.80 11.12 14.20
N LEU A 337 0.27 11.10 14.99
CA LEU A 337 1.42 10.22 14.79
C LEU A 337 1.63 9.37 16.02
N HIS A 338 1.49 8.06 15.86
CA HIS A 338 1.68 7.05 16.89
C HIS A 338 3.03 6.35 16.66
N LEU A 339 3.91 6.43 17.65
CA LEU A 339 5.23 5.83 17.63
C LEU A 339 5.23 4.61 18.57
N VAL A 340 5.57 3.45 18.03
CA VAL A 340 5.68 2.21 18.82
C VAL A 340 7.15 1.92 19.04
N ASP A 341 7.55 1.77 20.29
CA ASP A 341 8.93 1.48 20.66
C ASP A 341 9.42 0.18 19.99
N PRO A 342 10.71 0.11 19.64
CA PRO A 342 11.26 -1.08 18.99
C PRO A 342 11.23 -2.29 19.92
N ASN A 343 10.94 -3.47 19.36
CA ASN A 343 11.03 -4.75 20.08
C ASN A 343 12.43 -5.37 20.01
N SER A 344 13.40 -4.66 19.47
CA SER A 344 14.80 -5.10 19.35
C SER A 344 15.73 -3.98 19.74
N ASP A 345 17.02 -4.29 19.91
CA ASP A 345 18.06 -3.30 20.15
C ASP A 345 18.31 -2.37 18.94
N TRP A 346 17.68 -2.70 17.80
CA TRP A 346 17.83 -1.95 16.55
C TRP A 346 16.62 -1.04 16.34
N GLY A 347 16.65 0.10 16.95
CA GLY A 347 15.58 1.09 16.87
C GLY A 347 16.06 2.47 16.47
N TYR A 348 15.21 3.22 15.76
CA TYR A 348 15.43 4.64 15.51
C TYR A 348 14.94 5.45 16.70
N SER A 349 15.76 6.38 17.15
CA SER A 349 15.44 7.28 18.28
C SER A 349 15.11 8.67 17.75
N ILE A 350 13.93 9.22 18.15
CA ILE A 350 13.50 10.60 17.86
C ILE A 350 13.77 11.53 19.04
#